data_3e826d7bb6bfa6a983daf797d1ba2709
#
_entry.id   3e826d7bb6bfa6a983daf797d1ba2709
#
_cell.length_a   1.000
_cell.length_b   1.000
_cell.length_c   1.000
_cell.angle_alpha   90.00
_cell.angle_beta   90.00
_cell.angle_gamma   90.00
#
_symmetry.space_group_name_H-M   'P 1'
#
loop_
_entity.id
_entity.type
_entity.pdbx_description
1 polymer ?
#
loop_
_entity_poly.entity_id
_entity_poly.type
_entity_poly.pdbx_seq_one_letter_code
_entity_poly.pdbx_strand_id
1 'polypeptide(L)'
;MEMPRVLVIGLDPFRVPGPWDPQPIAAGIEAGRSRFAEHGIGAELCLVGLDGSDDVPAVVASALGSQAWECVVIGGGVRGDTELLEQVVNLVRRHAPDAAIAFSDSPDATYDAAARWLG
;
A
#
# COMPACT_ATOMS: atom_id res chain seq x y z
N MET A 1 -8.04 -18.84 -11.13
CA MET A 1 -7.86 -17.87 -10.02
C MET A 1 -6.76 -16.90 -10.38
N GLU A 2 -7.10 -15.62 -10.41
CA GLU A 2 -6.11 -14.61 -10.77
C GLU A 2 -5.23 -14.26 -9.57
N MET A 3 -3.94 -14.12 -9.82
CA MET A 3 -3.02 -13.61 -8.82
C MET A 3 -3.25 -12.11 -8.64
N PRO A 4 -3.10 -11.55 -7.43
CA PRO A 4 -3.13 -10.10 -7.26
C PRO A 4 -2.07 -9.43 -8.14
N ARG A 5 -2.43 -8.31 -8.75
CA ARG A 5 -1.56 -7.54 -9.66
C ARG A 5 -1.00 -6.30 -8.98
N VAL A 6 -1.68 -5.82 -7.96
CA VAL A 6 -1.36 -4.56 -7.29
C VAL A 6 -1.14 -4.81 -5.80
N LEU A 7 -0.05 -4.27 -5.28
CA LEU A 7 0.22 -4.24 -3.84
C LEU A 7 0.01 -2.81 -3.36
N VAL A 8 -0.82 -2.64 -2.34
CA VAL A 8 -1.01 -1.34 -1.69
C VAL A 8 -0.27 -1.36 -0.35
N ILE A 9 0.70 -0.48 -0.21
CA ILE A 9 1.47 -0.32 1.04
C ILE A 9 0.95 0.91 1.76
N GLY A 10 0.49 0.74 2.98
CA GLY A 10 -0.04 1.82 3.78
C GLY A 10 0.15 1.57 5.27
N LEU A 11 -0.36 2.50 6.07
CA LEU A 11 -0.35 2.37 7.52
C LEU A 11 -1.65 1.74 8.00
N ASP A 12 -1.53 0.86 8.99
CA ASP A 12 -2.70 0.33 9.69
C ASP A 12 -3.20 1.42 10.66
N PRO A 13 -4.38 2.00 10.42
CA PRO A 13 -4.85 3.12 11.23
C PRO A 13 -5.05 2.77 12.71
N PHE A 14 -5.25 1.51 13.03
CA PHE A 14 -5.43 1.04 14.40
C PHE A 14 -4.11 0.83 15.15
N ARG A 15 -2.99 0.86 14.43
CA ARG A 15 -1.66 0.63 15.00
C ARG A 15 -0.69 1.79 14.77
N VAL A 16 -1.24 2.98 14.52
CA VAL A 16 -0.48 4.23 14.43
C VAL A 16 -0.85 5.09 15.64
N PRO A 17 0.09 5.34 16.56
CA PRO A 17 -0.20 6.16 17.75
C PRO A 17 -0.60 7.59 17.37
N GLY A 18 -1.57 8.13 18.10
CA GLY A 18 -1.98 9.50 17.88
C GLY A 18 -3.44 9.75 18.32
N PRO A 19 -3.85 11.02 18.35
CA PRO A 19 -5.17 11.42 18.85
C PRO A 19 -6.29 11.33 17.80
N TRP A 20 -6.03 10.76 16.63
CA TRP A 20 -7.03 10.66 15.56
C TRP A 20 -7.94 9.46 15.73
N ASP A 21 -9.11 9.53 15.06
CA ASP A 21 -10.04 8.42 14.96
C ASP A 21 -9.63 7.54 13.75
N PRO A 22 -9.29 6.26 13.97
CA PRO A 22 -8.89 5.37 12.88
C PRO A 22 -10.06 4.92 11.99
N GLN A 23 -11.30 5.03 12.43
CA GLN A 23 -12.45 4.48 11.72
C GLN A 23 -12.66 5.06 10.31
N PRO A 24 -12.63 6.39 10.08
CA PRO A 24 -12.80 6.92 8.74
C PRO A 24 -11.68 6.48 7.79
N ILE A 25 -10.46 6.35 8.29
CA ILE A 25 -9.33 5.90 7.48
C ILE A 25 -9.51 4.43 7.10
N ALA A 26 -9.89 3.59 8.05
CA ALA A 26 -10.16 2.18 7.79
C ALA A 26 -11.29 2.00 6.75
N ALA A 27 -12.35 2.79 6.85
CA ALA A 27 -13.43 2.78 5.88
C ALA A 27 -12.96 3.19 4.49
N GLY A 28 -12.09 4.19 4.39
CA GLY A 28 -11.50 4.63 3.14
C GLY A 28 -10.62 3.55 2.50
N ILE A 29 -9.82 2.86 3.29
CA ILE A 29 -8.99 1.74 2.83
C ILE A 29 -9.87 0.65 2.21
N GLU A 30 -10.95 0.28 2.88
CA GLU A 30 -11.86 -0.75 2.38
C GLU A 30 -12.59 -0.29 1.12
N ALA A 31 -13.01 0.97 1.05
CA ALA A 31 -13.61 1.55 -0.15
C ALA A 31 -12.65 1.50 -1.34
N GLY A 32 -11.38 1.82 -1.10
CA GLY A 32 -10.33 1.74 -2.14
C GLY A 32 -10.15 0.32 -2.63
N ARG A 33 -10.10 -0.64 -1.70
CA ARG A 33 -9.98 -2.05 -2.02
C ARG A 33 -11.15 -2.55 -2.87
N SER A 34 -12.37 -2.15 -2.51
CA SER A 34 -13.58 -2.55 -3.24
C SER A 34 -13.56 -2.08 -4.69
N ARG A 35 -12.97 -0.93 -4.97
CA ARG A 35 -12.87 -0.42 -6.34
C ARG A 35 -12.01 -1.31 -7.22
N PHE A 36 -10.94 -1.89 -6.70
CA PHE A 36 -10.16 -2.88 -7.46
C PHE A 36 -11.02 -4.08 -7.84
N ALA A 37 -11.79 -4.60 -6.90
CA ALA A 37 -12.68 -5.74 -7.16
C ALA A 37 -13.73 -5.40 -8.22
N GLU A 38 -14.31 -4.20 -8.19
CA GLU A 38 -15.29 -3.73 -9.17
C GLU A 38 -14.70 -3.72 -10.59
N HIS A 39 -13.40 -3.51 -10.72
CA HIS A 39 -12.72 -3.48 -12.02
C HIS A 39 -12.02 -4.79 -12.36
N GLY A 40 -12.25 -5.84 -11.58
CA GLY A 40 -11.68 -7.15 -11.84
C GLY A 40 -10.16 -7.23 -11.65
N ILE A 41 -9.59 -6.34 -10.84
CA ILE A 41 -8.16 -6.29 -10.59
C ILE A 41 -7.86 -6.82 -9.20
N GLY A 42 -7.01 -7.84 -9.12
CA GLY A 42 -6.54 -8.36 -7.85
C GLY A 42 -5.62 -7.37 -7.15
N ALA A 43 -5.93 -7.04 -5.91
CA ALA A 43 -5.12 -6.15 -5.09
C ALA A 43 -4.95 -6.74 -3.70
N GLU A 44 -3.75 -6.57 -3.14
CA GLU A 44 -3.43 -7.01 -1.79
C GLU A 44 -2.97 -5.81 -0.98
N LEU A 45 -3.36 -5.77 0.28
CA LEU A 45 -2.98 -4.70 1.21
C LEU A 45 -1.80 -5.17 2.07
N CYS A 46 -0.79 -4.32 2.17
CA CYS A 46 0.29 -4.46 3.13
C CYS A 46 0.21 -3.28 4.08
N LEU A 47 -0.48 -3.45 5.19
CA LEU A 47 -0.65 -2.40 6.19
C LEU A 47 0.31 -2.63 7.34
N VAL A 48 1.09 -1.61 7.67
CA VAL A 48 2.09 -1.68 8.72
C VAL A 48 1.74 -0.78 9.89
N GLY A 49 2.07 -1.24 11.09
CA GLY A 49 1.89 -0.45 12.32
C GLY A 49 3.16 0.32 12.65
N LEU A 50 2.98 1.46 13.29
CA LEU A 50 4.08 2.30 13.78
C LEU A 50 4.15 2.33 15.31
N ASP A 51 3.52 1.34 15.95
CA ASP A 51 3.47 1.20 17.41
C ASP A 51 4.56 0.29 17.99
N GLY A 52 5.50 -0.14 17.14
CA GLY A 52 6.57 -1.04 17.53
C GLY A 52 6.21 -2.53 17.37
N SER A 53 4.99 -2.86 16.92
CA SER A 53 4.57 -4.24 16.74
C SER A 53 5.12 -4.89 15.46
N ASP A 54 5.52 -4.08 14.48
CA ASP A 54 6.05 -4.57 13.20
C ASP A 54 7.52 -4.19 13.01
N ASP A 55 8.29 -5.12 12.45
CA ASP A 55 9.54 -4.79 11.77
C ASP A 55 9.15 -4.32 10.35
N VAL A 56 8.96 -3.03 10.18
CA VAL A 56 8.39 -2.46 8.96
C VAL A 56 9.18 -2.85 7.71
N PRO A 57 10.53 -2.72 7.68
CA PRO A 57 11.29 -3.14 6.50
C PRO A 57 11.09 -4.61 6.15
N ALA A 58 11.06 -5.49 7.15
CA ALA A 58 10.90 -6.92 6.93
C ALA A 58 9.50 -7.26 6.40
N VAL A 59 8.47 -6.64 6.96
CA VAL A 59 7.08 -6.84 6.52
C VAL A 59 6.91 -6.40 5.07
N VAL A 60 7.41 -5.22 4.73
CA VAL A 60 7.30 -4.67 3.38
C VAL A 60 8.11 -5.50 2.39
N ALA A 61 9.35 -5.85 2.73
CA ALA A 61 10.19 -6.68 1.86
C ALA A 61 9.56 -8.04 1.58
N SER A 62 8.97 -8.67 2.59
CA SER A 62 8.28 -9.94 2.45
C SER A 62 7.09 -9.85 1.50
N ALA A 63 6.27 -8.81 1.63
CA ALA A 63 5.13 -8.59 0.74
C ALA A 63 5.58 -8.34 -0.70
N LEU A 64 6.60 -7.53 -0.90
CA LEU A 64 7.13 -7.21 -2.22
C LEU A 64 7.71 -8.45 -2.92
N GLY A 65 8.36 -9.32 -2.16
CA GLY A 65 8.99 -10.52 -2.70
C GLY A 65 8.05 -11.71 -2.89
N SER A 66 6.79 -11.61 -2.46
CA SER A 66 5.88 -12.75 -2.45
C SER A 66 5.39 -13.16 -3.84
N GLN A 67 5.41 -12.24 -4.79
CA GLN A 67 5.04 -12.51 -6.19
C GLN A 67 5.50 -11.36 -7.08
N ALA A 68 5.26 -11.48 -8.38
CA ALA A 68 5.52 -10.39 -9.34
C ALA A 68 4.36 -9.40 -9.31
N TRP A 69 4.64 -8.15 -8.96
CA TRP A 69 3.65 -7.08 -8.93
C TRP A 69 3.74 -6.23 -10.19
N GLU A 70 2.60 -5.82 -10.72
CA GLU A 70 2.56 -4.87 -11.85
C GLU A 70 2.66 -3.43 -11.37
N CYS A 71 2.06 -3.14 -10.20
CA CYS A 71 2.07 -1.81 -9.61
C CYS A 71 2.10 -1.91 -8.09
N VAL A 72 2.86 -1.03 -7.48
CA VAL A 72 2.87 -0.86 -6.02
C VAL A 72 2.35 0.54 -5.73
N VAL A 73 1.26 0.62 -4.99
CA VAL A 73 0.67 1.90 -4.57
C VAL A 73 1.14 2.21 -3.15
N ILE A 74 1.68 3.40 -2.98
CA ILE A 74 2.14 3.88 -1.66
C ILE A 74 1.11 4.90 -1.15
N GLY A 75 0.55 4.61 0.02
CA GLY A 75 -0.50 5.41 0.62
C GLY A 75 -0.02 6.72 1.22
N GLY A 76 -0.96 7.64 1.45
CA GLY A 76 -0.67 8.99 1.94
C GLY A 76 0.00 9.02 3.32
N GLY A 77 -0.33 8.08 4.21
CA GLY A 77 0.31 7.99 5.52
C GLY A 77 1.81 7.72 5.44
N VAL A 78 2.21 6.86 4.51
CA VAL A 78 3.65 6.59 4.25
C VAL A 78 4.30 7.83 3.64
N ARG A 79 3.62 8.49 2.71
CA ARG A 79 4.14 9.69 2.06
C ARG A 79 4.36 10.85 3.03
N GLY A 80 3.57 10.91 4.10
CA GLY A 80 3.68 11.95 5.12
C GLY A 80 4.93 11.85 5.99
N ASP A 81 5.64 10.72 5.93
CA ASP A 81 6.87 10.48 6.68
C ASP A 81 8.01 10.28 5.67
N THR A 82 8.87 11.26 5.55
CA THR A 82 9.93 11.28 4.52
C THR A 82 10.85 10.07 4.60
N GLU A 83 11.32 9.71 5.79
CA GLU A 83 12.23 8.57 5.94
C GLU A 83 11.54 7.25 5.64
N LEU A 84 10.29 7.10 6.07
CA LEU A 84 9.51 5.91 5.77
C LEU A 84 9.25 5.79 4.28
N LEU A 85 8.92 6.90 3.62
CA LEU A 85 8.73 6.91 2.17
C LEU A 85 10.00 6.49 1.43
N GLU A 86 11.15 7.06 1.80
CA GLU A 86 12.42 6.68 1.20
C GLU A 86 12.72 5.20 1.39
N GLN A 87 12.49 4.69 2.59
CA GLN A 87 12.69 3.28 2.90
C GLN A 87 11.80 2.38 2.03
N VAL A 88 10.51 2.71 1.94
CA VAL A 88 9.57 1.91 1.15
C VAL A 88 9.92 1.94 -0.33
N VAL A 89 10.22 3.12 -0.89
CA VAL A 89 10.59 3.25 -2.30
C VAL A 89 11.85 2.43 -2.61
N ASN A 90 12.85 2.48 -1.72
CA ASN A 90 14.08 1.72 -1.92
C ASN A 90 13.85 0.21 -1.81
N LEU A 91 12.93 -0.22 -0.94
CA LEU A 91 12.54 -1.63 -0.85
C LEU A 91 11.82 -2.08 -2.12
N VAL A 92 10.93 -1.25 -2.68
CA VAL A 92 10.26 -1.55 -3.95
C VAL A 92 11.30 -1.73 -5.06
N ARG A 93 12.23 -0.81 -5.16
CA ARG A 93 13.27 -0.87 -6.19
C ARG A 93 14.13 -2.14 -6.08
N ARG A 94 14.37 -2.60 -4.86
CA ARG A 94 15.18 -3.80 -4.60
C ARG A 94 14.41 -5.09 -4.85
N HIS A 95 13.16 -5.18 -4.38
CA HIS A 95 12.41 -6.43 -4.33
C HIS A 95 11.35 -6.57 -5.41
N ALA A 96 10.94 -5.48 -6.05
CA ALA A 96 9.96 -5.48 -7.12
C ALA A 96 10.37 -4.49 -8.22
N PRO A 97 11.55 -4.68 -8.84
CA PRO A 97 12.12 -3.67 -9.74
C PRO A 97 11.30 -3.44 -11.01
N ASP A 98 10.46 -4.38 -11.38
CA ASP A 98 9.63 -4.27 -12.59
C ASP A 98 8.26 -3.65 -12.33
N ALA A 99 7.92 -3.40 -11.06
CA ALA A 99 6.64 -2.81 -10.72
C ALA A 99 6.65 -1.30 -10.94
N ALA A 100 5.56 -0.76 -11.45
CA ALA A 100 5.34 0.68 -11.43
C ALA A 100 5.08 1.12 -9.99
N ILE A 101 5.48 2.33 -9.65
CA ILE A 101 5.21 2.92 -8.33
C ILE A 101 4.17 4.02 -8.52
N ALA A 102 3.11 3.96 -7.73
CA ALA A 102 2.06 4.98 -7.73
C ALA A 102 1.87 5.52 -6.32
N PHE A 103 1.47 6.77 -6.21
CA PHE A 103 1.15 7.41 -4.94
C PHE A 103 -0.32 7.74 -4.90
N SER A 104 -1.00 7.40 -3.80
CA SER A 104 -2.40 7.78 -3.64
C SER A 104 -2.51 8.97 -2.68
N ASP A 105 -3.46 9.87 -2.97
CA ASP A 105 -3.70 11.06 -2.16
C ASP A 105 -4.58 10.76 -0.93
N SER A 106 -5.38 9.70 -1.02
CA SER A 106 -6.28 9.32 0.06
C SER A 106 -6.47 7.80 0.07
N PRO A 107 -6.96 7.22 1.19
CA PRO A 107 -7.13 5.77 1.28
C PRO A 107 -8.09 5.18 0.24
N ASP A 108 -9.11 5.93 -0.17
CA ASP A 108 -10.09 5.48 -1.16
C ASP A 108 -9.66 5.70 -2.61
N ALA A 109 -8.53 6.36 -2.85
CA ALA A 109 -8.03 6.69 -4.19
C ALA A 109 -6.95 5.74 -4.70
N THR A 110 -6.73 4.60 -4.04
CA THR A 110 -5.66 3.67 -4.42
C THR A 110 -5.88 3.05 -5.79
N TYR A 111 -7.12 2.76 -6.16
CA TYR A 111 -7.43 2.26 -7.50
C TYR A 111 -7.07 3.30 -8.57
N ASP A 112 -7.46 4.56 -8.38
CA ASP A 112 -7.16 5.62 -9.35
C ASP A 112 -5.65 5.78 -9.55
N ALA A 113 -4.89 5.68 -8.46
CA ALA A 113 -3.44 5.74 -8.51
C ALA A 113 -2.85 4.61 -9.36
N ALA A 114 -3.28 3.38 -9.10
CA ALA A 114 -2.79 2.21 -9.84
C ALA A 114 -3.23 2.24 -11.30
N ALA A 115 -4.47 2.67 -11.57
CA ALA A 115 -5.04 2.68 -12.91
C ALA A 115 -4.23 3.52 -13.90
N ARG A 116 -3.52 4.52 -13.42
CA ARG A 116 -2.65 5.34 -14.28
C ARG A 116 -1.51 4.53 -14.92
N TRP A 117 -1.13 3.41 -14.30
CA TRP A 117 0.07 2.64 -14.66
C TRP A 117 -0.21 1.21 -15.08
N LEU A 118 -1.44 0.73 -14.89
CA LEU A 118 -1.82 -0.61 -15.35
C LEU A 118 -2.10 -0.59 -16.85
N GLY A 119 -1.51 -1.55 -17.52
CA GLY A 119 -1.65 -1.69 -18.96
C GLY A 119 -2.93 -2.41 -19.37
#